data_be5f28bdda61a38c27561eb5505e476e
#
_entry.id   be5f28bdda61a38c27561eb5505e476e
#
_cell.length_a   1.000
_cell.length_b   1.000
_cell.length_c   1.000
_cell.angle_alpha   90.00
_cell.angle_beta   90.00
_cell.angle_gamma   90.00
#
_symmetry.space_group_name_H-M   'P 1'
#
loop_
_entity.id
_entity.type
_entity.pdbx_description
1 polymer ?
#
loop_
_entity_poly.entity_id
_entity_poly.type
_entity_poly.pdbx_seq_one_letter_code
_entity_poly.pdbx_strand_id
1 'polypeptide(L)'
;MFRQYLDCFQMLNKSFHLLELLRFYKVNNLNFIRNASTGKKLLKMNKYDMESAYKVSNNKKSSRITQPDDYFYVCDPVSADTIAYHLCENWKDGYVFEINPGPGVVSKALLKAGVPRLRILEKNEDFLLELKELSKQHSNLEIIEEDFLFLPFIEHRSFDDDSISYLEAFFKDVPNLSWNEGAPFRIFSIISSKKSLTFLRFLLAVLPNRSSIFFYGRCELFLLLPHSEYLYLIAEHKKNFSIYRWSTVLYRLFFEITILDKFRPDIFSPSPSGRDKKKKEENDFYLVKFIPRSDLFSSRVNDNKLKDFYFFIRYHLVRRTWLVIPTLEGWVPSCGPRLIKEGMRVFTRFGDLSPEQLLMLFNQFSSWPEYEQSPFHRSLRKFYRKESLPYDDDENSRTKLF
;
A
#
# COMPACT_ATOMS: atom_id res chain seq x y z
N MET A 1 1.10 -23.19 -29.51
CA MET A 1 2.06 -23.19 -28.39
C MET A 1 2.94 -21.94 -28.36
N PHE A 2 3.68 -21.62 -29.42
CA PHE A 2 4.56 -20.42 -29.49
C PHE A 2 3.79 -19.07 -29.40
N ARG A 3 2.59 -18.96 -29.98
CA ARG A 3 1.75 -17.75 -29.91
C ARG A 3 1.26 -17.44 -28.49
N GLN A 4 0.95 -18.44 -27.68
CA GLN A 4 0.57 -18.25 -26.28
C GLN A 4 1.75 -17.76 -25.40
N TYR A 5 2.98 -18.10 -25.79
CA TYR A 5 4.20 -17.59 -25.12
C TYR A 5 4.44 -16.10 -25.42
N LEU A 6 4.20 -15.66 -26.63
CA LEU A 6 4.31 -14.24 -27.02
C LEU A 6 3.23 -13.39 -26.31
N ASP A 7 2.02 -13.90 -26.18
CA ASP A 7 0.92 -13.21 -25.47
C ASP A 7 1.19 -13.08 -23.98
N CYS A 8 1.83 -14.07 -23.33
CA CYS A 8 2.31 -13.94 -21.96
C CYS A 8 3.39 -12.85 -21.82
N PHE A 9 4.26 -12.72 -22.80
CA PHE A 9 5.32 -11.71 -22.80
C PHE A 9 4.78 -10.29 -23.01
N GLN A 10 3.78 -10.13 -23.86
CA GLN A 10 3.12 -8.85 -24.09
C GLN A 10 2.28 -8.40 -22.90
N MET A 11 1.79 -9.35 -22.06
CA MET A 11 0.99 -9.02 -20.90
C MET A 11 1.79 -8.69 -19.65
N LEU A 12 3.01 -9.20 -19.49
CA LEU A 12 3.94 -8.65 -18.52
C LEU A 12 4.20 -7.15 -18.80
N ASN A 13 4.17 -6.76 -20.07
CA ASN A 13 4.27 -5.35 -20.47
C ASN A 13 2.98 -4.53 -20.23
N LYS A 14 1.79 -5.14 -20.16
CA LYS A 14 0.52 -4.43 -19.86
C LYS A 14 0.21 -4.30 -18.37
N SER A 15 0.94 -4.96 -17.48
CA SER A 15 0.94 -4.70 -16.02
C SER A 15 1.59 -3.35 -15.63
N PHE A 16 1.85 -2.51 -16.60
CA PHE A 16 2.48 -1.19 -16.56
C PHE A 16 1.62 -0.08 -15.92
N HIS A 17 0.63 -0.39 -15.12
CA HIS A 17 -0.07 0.68 -14.42
C HIS A 17 0.85 1.45 -13.44
N LEU A 18 1.89 0.82 -12.92
CA LEU A 18 2.86 1.54 -12.08
C LEU A 18 3.71 2.51 -12.91
N LEU A 19 4.17 2.10 -14.09
CA LEU A 19 4.96 2.95 -15.00
C LEU A 19 4.12 4.05 -15.67
N GLU A 20 2.85 3.81 -15.97
CA GLU A 20 1.94 4.88 -16.41
C GLU A 20 1.64 5.87 -15.29
N LEU A 21 1.50 5.41 -14.03
CA LEU A 21 1.38 6.28 -12.87
C LEU A 21 2.65 7.11 -12.66
N LEU A 22 3.83 6.53 -12.87
CA LEU A 22 5.10 7.25 -12.79
C LEU A 22 5.25 8.29 -13.93
N ARG A 23 4.80 7.97 -15.16
CA ARG A 23 4.75 8.95 -16.27
C ARG A 23 3.80 10.10 -15.97
N PHE A 24 2.64 9.81 -15.41
CA PHE A 24 1.66 10.83 -15.04
C PHE A 24 2.20 11.77 -13.95
N TYR A 25 2.96 11.23 -13.00
CA TYR A 25 3.58 12.01 -11.92
C TYR A 25 4.74 12.89 -12.41
N LYS A 26 5.57 12.39 -13.34
CA LYS A 26 6.70 13.18 -13.93
C LYS A 26 6.18 14.38 -14.72
N VAL A 27 5.09 14.22 -15.48
CA VAL A 27 4.47 15.31 -16.25
C VAL A 27 3.84 16.36 -15.34
N ASN A 28 3.19 15.95 -14.25
CA ASN A 28 2.51 16.87 -13.34
C ASN A 28 3.48 17.65 -12.43
N ASN A 29 4.57 17.04 -11.97
CA ASN A 29 5.58 17.74 -11.17
C ASN A 29 6.39 18.76 -11.99
N LEU A 30 6.66 18.49 -13.27
CA LEU A 30 7.32 19.47 -14.16
C LEU A 30 6.41 20.69 -14.42
N ASN A 31 5.11 20.51 -14.46
CA ASN A 31 4.16 21.62 -14.57
C ASN A 31 4.01 22.40 -13.25
N PHE A 32 4.19 21.76 -12.11
CA PHE A 32 4.18 22.41 -10.80
C PHE A 32 5.39 23.33 -10.61
N ILE A 33 6.59 22.90 -10.99
CA ILE A 33 7.82 23.70 -10.92
C ILE A 33 7.76 24.90 -11.89
N ARG A 34 7.11 24.77 -13.04
CA ARG A 34 6.90 25.90 -13.97
C ARG A 34 5.90 26.94 -13.46
N ASN A 35 4.90 26.54 -12.68
CA ASN A 35 3.89 27.46 -12.15
C ASN A 35 4.30 28.16 -10.86
N ALA A 36 5.30 27.65 -10.14
CA ALA A 36 5.85 28.28 -8.94
C ALA A 36 6.69 29.54 -9.24
N SER A 37 7.13 29.75 -10.51
CA SER A 37 7.93 30.90 -10.91
C SER A 37 7.14 32.17 -11.26
N THR A 38 5.81 32.10 -11.28
CA THR A 38 4.96 33.30 -11.51
C THR A 38 4.29 33.70 -10.20
N GLY A 39 4.95 34.62 -9.48
CA GLY A 39 4.48 35.12 -8.18
C GLY A 39 3.07 35.69 -8.24
N LYS A 40 2.11 34.99 -7.61
CA LYS A 40 0.83 35.54 -7.21
C LYS A 40 0.74 35.62 -5.68
N LYS A 41 0.54 36.86 -5.22
CA LYS A 41 0.42 37.29 -3.83
C LYS A 41 -0.51 36.35 -3.02
N LEU A 42 0.05 35.78 -1.94
CA LEU A 42 -0.69 35.12 -0.87
C LEU A 42 -1.52 36.16 -0.10
N LEU A 43 -2.82 35.95 -0.05
CA LEU A 43 -3.73 36.67 0.86
C LEU A 43 -3.46 36.16 2.29
N LYS A 44 -3.08 37.07 3.18
CA LYS A 44 -2.96 36.80 4.62
C LYS A 44 -4.33 36.41 5.18
N MET A 45 -4.45 35.19 5.70
CA MET A 45 -5.64 34.75 6.41
C MET A 45 -5.61 35.19 7.87
N ASN A 46 -6.73 35.68 8.34
CA ASN A 46 -6.94 36.11 9.72
C ASN A 46 -7.23 34.90 10.65
N LYS A 47 -6.85 35.04 11.91
CA LYS A 47 -6.67 34.06 12.98
C LYS A 47 -7.95 33.43 13.58
N TYR A 48 -9.11 33.61 12.96
CA TYR A 48 -10.39 33.14 13.52
C TYR A 48 -11.18 32.33 12.49
N ASP A 49 -11.57 31.14 12.88
CA ASP A 49 -12.42 30.14 12.23
C ASP A 49 -11.72 29.09 11.35
N MET A 50 -11.39 27.96 11.96
CA MET A 50 -11.08 26.74 11.25
C MET A 50 -12.25 26.27 10.36
N GLU A 51 -13.49 26.52 10.75
CA GLU A 51 -14.68 26.30 9.90
C GLU A 51 -14.72 27.21 8.67
N SER A 52 -14.20 28.43 8.74
CA SER A 52 -14.19 29.35 7.61
C SER A 52 -13.13 28.99 6.57
N ALA A 53 -11.99 28.47 6.97
CA ALA A 53 -10.96 27.98 6.06
C ALA A 53 -11.45 26.82 5.19
N TYR A 54 -12.27 25.92 5.77
CA TYR A 54 -12.92 24.83 5.05
C TYR A 54 -14.08 25.30 4.16
N LYS A 55 -14.81 26.33 4.55
CA LYS A 55 -15.92 26.91 3.74
C LYS A 55 -15.42 27.68 2.51
N VAL A 56 -14.23 28.28 2.56
CA VAL A 56 -13.64 29.01 1.42
C VAL A 56 -13.21 28.07 0.28
N SER A 57 -12.85 26.83 0.58
CA SER A 57 -12.55 25.81 -0.43
C SER A 57 -13.77 25.40 -1.27
N ASN A 58 -14.98 25.53 -0.74
CA ASN A 58 -16.21 25.06 -1.39
C ASN A 58 -16.84 26.06 -2.38
N ASN A 59 -16.35 27.30 -2.48
CA ASN A 59 -17.00 28.37 -3.29
C ASN A 59 -16.28 28.74 -4.60
N LYS A 60 -15.25 28.00 -5.04
CA LYS A 60 -14.69 28.23 -6.38
C LYS A 60 -15.23 27.22 -7.39
N LYS A 61 -16.36 27.55 -8.00
CA LYS A 61 -16.69 27.08 -9.35
C LYS A 61 -15.57 27.55 -10.26
N SER A 62 -14.90 26.64 -10.94
CA SER A 62 -14.37 26.85 -12.27
C SER A 62 -13.09 26.07 -12.59
N SER A 63 -13.11 25.70 -13.84
CA SER A 63 -12.01 25.19 -14.67
C SER A 63 -11.42 23.83 -14.27
N ARG A 64 -11.49 22.93 -15.22
CA ARG A 64 -10.84 21.62 -15.26
C ARG A 64 -9.33 21.73 -15.12
N ILE A 65 -8.89 22.12 -13.93
CA ILE A 65 -7.55 21.91 -13.43
C ILE A 65 -7.64 20.52 -12.78
N THR A 66 -6.85 19.57 -13.25
CA THR A 66 -6.61 18.31 -12.56
C THR A 66 -6.34 18.61 -11.11
N GLN A 67 -7.31 18.27 -10.23
CA GLN A 67 -7.16 18.51 -8.80
C GLN A 67 -5.97 17.69 -8.30
N PRO A 68 -5.15 18.23 -7.40
CA PRO A 68 -4.13 17.46 -6.69
C PRO A 68 -4.83 16.29 -5.98
N ASP A 69 -4.11 15.18 -5.82
CA ASP A 69 -4.56 13.96 -5.16
C ASP A 69 -5.57 14.26 -4.04
N ASP A 70 -6.80 13.73 -4.14
CA ASP A 70 -7.88 13.98 -3.19
C ASP A 70 -7.54 13.36 -1.83
N TYR A 71 -6.80 14.10 -1.00
CA TYR A 71 -6.61 13.73 0.39
C TYR A 71 -7.86 14.06 1.19
N PHE A 72 -8.28 13.12 2.01
CA PHE A 72 -9.33 13.31 3.01
C PHE A 72 -8.70 13.35 4.38
N TYR A 73 -9.18 14.24 5.23
CA TYR A 73 -8.73 14.40 6.60
C TYR A 73 -9.89 14.17 7.55
N VAL A 74 -9.66 13.46 8.64
CA VAL A 74 -10.66 13.32 9.72
C VAL A 74 -10.83 14.67 10.39
N CYS A 75 -12.09 15.17 10.44
CA CYS A 75 -12.43 16.45 11.03
C CYS A 75 -13.42 16.34 12.18
N ASP A 76 -14.05 15.17 12.37
CA ASP A 76 -14.94 14.93 13.49
C ASP A 76 -14.16 14.51 14.73
N PRO A 77 -14.24 15.30 15.86
CA PRO A 77 -13.49 14.99 17.08
C PRO A 77 -13.86 13.65 17.74
N VAL A 78 -15.13 13.24 17.65
CA VAL A 78 -15.60 11.98 18.25
C VAL A 78 -15.00 10.79 17.52
N SER A 79 -14.98 10.83 16.20
CA SER A 79 -14.33 9.80 15.38
C SER A 79 -12.83 9.80 15.58
N ALA A 80 -12.19 10.96 15.77
CA ALA A 80 -10.77 11.05 16.08
C ALA A 80 -10.44 10.44 17.46
N ASP A 81 -11.26 10.69 18.49
CA ASP A 81 -11.12 10.07 19.80
C ASP A 81 -11.25 8.53 19.72
N THR A 82 -12.18 8.03 18.88
CA THR A 82 -12.33 6.57 18.62
C THR A 82 -11.09 5.98 17.94
N ILE A 83 -10.55 6.65 16.92
CA ILE A 83 -9.33 6.24 16.23
C ILE A 83 -8.15 6.24 17.22
N ALA A 84 -8.01 7.29 18.03
CA ALA A 84 -6.95 7.41 19.03
C ALA A 84 -7.05 6.31 20.10
N TYR A 85 -8.26 5.95 20.52
CA TYR A 85 -8.49 4.83 21.44
C TYR A 85 -7.88 3.53 20.90
N HIS A 86 -8.19 3.15 19.65
CA HIS A 86 -7.65 1.94 19.03
C HIS A 86 -6.14 2.00 18.84
N LEU A 87 -5.60 3.17 18.52
CA LEU A 87 -4.15 3.37 18.36
C LEU A 87 -3.37 3.37 19.68
N CYS A 88 -3.99 3.76 20.78
CA CYS A 88 -3.35 3.78 22.09
C CYS A 88 -3.64 2.54 22.92
N GLU A 89 -4.63 1.73 22.53
CA GLU A 89 -4.99 0.51 23.26
C GLU A 89 -3.79 -0.45 23.36
N ASN A 90 -3.41 -0.79 24.60
CA ASN A 90 -2.25 -1.64 24.92
C ASN A 90 -0.91 -1.14 24.36
N TRP A 91 -0.77 0.18 24.10
CA TRP A 91 0.44 0.82 23.61
C TRP A 91 1.12 1.62 24.69
N LYS A 92 2.11 1.02 25.34
CA LYS A 92 2.79 1.63 26.50
C LYS A 92 4.08 2.35 26.15
N ASP A 93 4.75 1.91 25.09
CA ASP A 93 6.01 2.48 24.59
C ASP A 93 6.10 2.31 23.08
N GLY A 94 6.95 3.12 22.43
CA GLY A 94 7.14 3.11 20.99
C GLY A 94 6.48 4.30 20.28
N TYR A 95 6.69 4.35 18.98
CA TYR A 95 6.22 5.44 18.14
C TYR A 95 4.84 5.16 17.54
N VAL A 96 4.01 6.19 17.46
CA VAL A 96 2.87 6.23 16.57
C VAL A 96 3.18 7.21 15.45
N PHE A 97 3.11 6.74 14.20
CA PHE A 97 3.28 7.55 13.01
C PHE A 97 1.90 7.90 12.46
N GLU A 98 1.61 9.18 12.31
CA GLU A 98 0.40 9.65 11.63
C GLU A 98 0.79 10.24 10.28
N ILE A 99 0.24 9.66 9.21
CA ILE A 99 0.56 10.03 7.83
C ILE A 99 -0.50 10.98 7.29
N ASN A 100 -0.07 12.16 6.83
CA ASN A 100 -0.91 13.23 6.33
C ASN A 100 -2.04 13.61 7.32
N PRO A 101 -1.68 14.11 8.53
CA PRO A 101 -2.65 14.49 9.57
C PRO A 101 -3.59 15.62 9.15
N GLY A 102 -3.22 16.43 8.15
CA GLY A 102 -3.97 17.61 7.75
C GLY A 102 -4.12 18.62 8.89
N PRO A 103 -5.35 18.96 9.33
CA PRO A 103 -5.60 19.92 10.41
C PRO A 103 -5.24 19.37 11.80
N GLY A 104 -4.72 18.15 11.91
CA GLY A 104 -4.25 17.56 13.17
C GLY A 104 -5.34 17.18 14.17
N VAL A 105 -6.55 16.88 13.72
CA VAL A 105 -7.66 16.50 14.62
C VAL A 105 -7.38 15.16 15.29
N VAL A 106 -6.87 14.17 14.53
CA VAL A 106 -6.45 12.88 15.08
C VAL A 106 -5.17 13.03 15.91
N SER A 107 -4.22 13.87 15.48
CA SER A 107 -3.01 14.18 16.26
C SER A 107 -3.36 14.67 17.67
N LYS A 108 -4.29 15.63 17.77
CA LYS A 108 -4.78 16.16 19.06
C LYS A 108 -5.45 15.09 19.91
N ALA A 109 -6.25 14.21 19.29
CA ALA A 109 -6.87 13.09 19.99
C ALA A 109 -5.85 12.07 20.51
N LEU A 110 -4.80 11.76 19.74
CA LEU A 110 -3.70 10.88 20.14
C LEU A 110 -2.91 11.46 21.32
N LEU A 111 -2.60 12.76 21.27
CA LEU A 111 -1.91 13.45 22.38
C LEU A 111 -2.77 13.45 23.64
N LYS A 112 -4.06 13.74 23.54
CA LYS A 112 -5.03 13.65 24.63
C LYS A 112 -5.14 12.24 25.21
N ALA A 113 -5.08 11.21 24.36
CA ALA A 113 -5.08 9.80 24.78
C ALA A 113 -3.77 9.34 25.44
N GLY A 114 -2.76 10.20 25.48
CA GLY A 114 -1.49 9.92 26.15
C GLY A 114 -0.54 9.05 25.32
N VAL A 115 -0.55 9.18 24.00
CA VAL A 115 0.43 8.48 23.14
C VAL A 115 1.87 8.77 23.62
N PRO A 116 2.74 7.74 23.78
CA PRO A 116 4.08 7.95 24.30
C PRO A 116 4.95 8.85 23.42
N ARG A 117 4.96 8.57 22.11
CA ARG A 117 5.72 9.31 21.09
C ARG A 117 4.88 9.38 19.81
N LEU A 118 4.58 10.58 19.38
CA LEU A 118 3.84 10.82 18.13
C LEU A 118 4.77 11.46 17.11
N ARG A 119 4.88 10.83 15.94
CA ARG A 119 5.59 11.38 14.80
C ARG A 119 4.60 11.59 13.66
N ILE A 120 4.43 12.82 13.24
CA ILE A 120 3.53 13.17 12.14
C ILE A 120 4.34 13.52 10.89
N LEU A 121 3.84 13.07 9.75
CA LEU A 121 4.47 13.29 8.45
C LEU A 121 3.48 14.07 7.57
N GLU A 122 3.78 15.35 7.35
CA GLU A 122 2.93 16.27 6.59
C GLU A 122 3.81 17.12 5.67
N LYS A 123 3.41 17.20 4.40
CA LYS A 123 4.11 18.03 3.42
C LYS A 123 3.33 19.30 3.04
N ASN A 124 2.03 19.34 3.32
CA ASN A 124 1.20 20.46 2.94
C ASN A 124 1.48 21.67 3.86
N GLU A 125 2.06 22.71 3.30
CA GLU A 125 2.42 23.95 4.02
C GLU A 125 1.21 24.61 4.71
N ASP A 126 0.00 24.43 4.19
CA ASP A 126 -1.21 25.02 4.77
C ASP A 126 -1.51 24.48 6.18
N PHE A 127 -1.08 23.26 6.49
CA PHE A 127 -1.28 22.63 7.81
C PHE A 127 -0.06 22.73 8.72
N LEU A 128 1.14 22.87 8.15
CA LEU A 128 2.40 22.83 8.92
C LEU A 128 2.47 23.92 10.00
N LEU A 129 1.88 25.08 9.77
CA LEU A 129 1.94 26.19 10.75
C LEU A 129 1.24 25.79 12.05
N GLU A 130 0.01 25.25 11.96
CA GLU A 130 -0.78 24.83 13.13
C GLU A 130 -0.16 23.61 13.83
N LEU A 131 0.36 22.67 13.05
CA LEU A 131 1.01 21.48 13.58
C LEU A 131 2.31 21.85 14.34
N LYS A 132 3.09 22.80 13.84
CA LYS A 132 4.28 23.33 14.52
C LYS A 132 3.93 24.05 15.84
N GLU A 133 2.81 24.77 15.87
CA GLU A 133 2.34 25.35 17.16
C GLU A 133 1.92 24.24 18.14
N LEU A 134 1.30 23.18 17.67
CA LEU A 134 0.93 22.02 18.49
C LEU A 134 2.20 21.33 19.04
N SER A 135 3.24 21.16 18.24
CA SER A 135 4.49 20.51 18.67
C SER A 135 5.26 21.30 19.74
N LYS A 136 5.14 22.63 19.76
CA LYS A 136 5.72 23.46 20.83
C LYS A 136 5.05 23.22 22.21
N GLN A 137 3.79 22.76 22.21
CA GLN A 137 3.04 22.47 23.44
C GLN A 137 3.23 21.04 23.92
N HIS A 138 3.73 20.13 23.07
CA HIS A 138 3.84 18.70 23.34
C HIS A 138 5.24 18.19 22.99
N SER A 139 6.07 17.93 23.99
CA SER A 139 7.46 17.47 23.81
C SER A 139 7.57 16.07 23.21
N ASN A 140 6.48 15.29 23.22
CA ASN A 140 6.38 13.95 22.64
C ASN A 140 5.85 13.96 21.18
N LEU A 141 5.71 15.14 20.57
CA LEU A 141 5.30 15.30 19.18
C LEU A 141 6.46 15.77 18.31
N GLU A 142 6.79 14.99 17.30
CA GLU A 142 7.74 15.32 16.24
C GLU A 142 7.01 15.53 14.91
N ILE A 143 7.51 16.49 14.10
CA ILE A 143 7.00 16.75 12.76
C ILE A 143 8.10 16.50 11.74
N ILE A 144 7.79 15.70 10.73
CA ILE A 144 8.62 15.51 9.55
C ILE A 144 7.88 16.13 8.35
N GLU A 145 8.50 17.13 7.73
CA GLU A 145 7.92 17.90 6.62
C GLU A 145 8.12 17.17 5.27
N GLU A 146 7.73 15.89 5.23
CA GLU A 146 7.92 15.01 4.09
C GLU A 146 6.66 14.18 3.80
N ASP A 147 6.59 13.65 2.58
CA ASP A 147 5.50 12.80 2.14
C ASP A 147 5.87 11.32 2.24
N PHE A 148 5.42 10.69 3.32
CA PHE A 148 5.65 9.26 3.54
C PHE A 148 5.08 8.36 2.44
N LEU A 149 3.97 8.74 1.84
CA LEU A 149 3.36 7.98 0.75
C LEU A 149 4.21 8.02 -0.54
N PHE A 150 5.28 8.81 -0.55
CA PHE A 150 6.26 8.83 -1.64
C PHE A 150 7.32 7.71 -1.52
N LEU A 151 7.38 7.03 -0.39
CA LEU A 151 8.33 5.96 -0.10
C LEU A 151 8.45 4.90 -1.22
N PRO A 152 7.34 4.38 -1.82
CA PRO A 152 7.42 3.44 -2.93
C PRO A 152 8.19 3.95 -4.15
N PHE A 153 8.21 5.26 -4.34
CA PHE A 153 8.86 5.89 -5.49
C PHE A 153 10.35 6.15 -5.25
N ILE A 154 10.74 6.34 -4.00
CA ILE A 154 12.13 6.53 -3.60
C ILE A 154 12.88 5.21 -3.65
N GLU A 155 12.37 4.18 -2.99
CA GLU A 155 13.00 2.86 -2.95
C GLU A 155 13.08 2.18 -4.33
N HIS A 156 12.25 2.61 -5.29
CA HIS A 156 12.30 2.08 -6.64
C HIS A 156 13.35 2.80 -7.52
N ARG A 157 13.78 4.01 -7.15
CA ARG A 157 14.68 4.81 -8.01
C ARG A 157 16.14 4.43 -7.91
N SER A 158 16.60 4.05 -6.75
CA SER A 158 17.99 3.59 -6.56
C SER A 158 18.23 3.17 -5.11
N PHE A 159 19.18 2.27 -4.94
CA PHE A 159 19.90 2.10 -3.69
C PHE A 159 20.95 3.22 -3.54
N ASP A 160 20.61 4.45 -3.92
CA ASP A 160 21.48 5.61 -3.77
C ASP A 160 21.46 6.07 -2.32
N ASP A 161 22.54 6.70 -1.88
CA ASP A 161 22.72 7.23 -0.52
C ASP A 161 21.54 8.12 -0.08
N ASP A 162 20.89 8.81 -1.02
CA ASP A 162 19.73 9.67 -0.77
C ASP A 162 18.49 8.87 -0.28
N SER A 163 18.25 7.66 -0.80
CA SER A 163 17.09 6.86 -0.37
C SER A 163 17.27 6.25 1.02
N ILE A 164 18.50 5.91 1.38
CA ILE A 164 18.86 5.44 2.73
C ILE A 164 18.68 6.58 3.72
N SER A 165 19.20 7.77 3.39
CA SER A 165 19.06 8.98 4.20
C SER A 165 17.59 9.36 4.47
N TYR A 166 16.71 9.13 3.50
CA TYR A 166 15.28 9.43 3.61
C TYR A 166 14.58 8.49 4.61
N LEU A 167 14.86 7.17 4.53
CA LEU A 167 14.34 6.20 5.50
C LEU A 167 14.88 6.44 6.90
N GLU A 168 16.18 6.75 7.03
CA GLU A 168 16.80 7.05 8.32
C GLU A 168 16.16 8.27 8.99
N ALA A 169 15.77 9.29 8.21
CA ALA A 169 15.06 10.44 8.75
C ALA A 169 13.68 10.08 9.30
N PHE A 170 12.92 9.22 8.61
CA PHE A 170 11.60 8.79 9.08
C PHE A 170 11.67 7.93 10.34
N PHE A 171 12.64 7.03 10.41
CA PHE A 171 12.75 6.03 11.46
C PHE A 171 13.88 6.32 12.46
N LYS A 172 14.34 7.59 12.51
CA LYS A 172 15.32 8.01 13.52
C LYS A 172 14.85 7.61 14.92
N ASP A 173 15.75 7.04 15.71
CA ASP A 173 15.50 6.58 17.09
C ASP A 173 14.43 5.48 17.24
N VAL A 174 13.93 4.92 16.14
CA VAL A 174 13.06 3.75 16.17
C VAL A 174 13.90 2.49 16.40
N PRO A 175 13.60 1.67 17.41
CA PRO A 175 14.37 0.46 17.65
C PRO A 175 14.18 -0.56 16.54
N ASN A 176 15.26 -1.24 16.16
CA ASN A 176 15.20 -2.40 15.29
C ASN A 176 14.94 -3.63 16.16
N LEU A 177 13.73 -4.17 16.10
CA LEU A 177 13.32 -5.33 16.87
C LEU A 177 13.36 -6.59 16.00
N SER A 178 13.65 -7.72 16.63
CA SER A 178 13.55 -9.01 15.92
C SER A 178 12.08 -9.32 15.56
N TRP A 179 11.86 -10.16 14.53
CA TRP A 179 10.51 -10.42 14.00
C TRP A 179 9.52 -10.95 15.04
N ASN A 180 10.01 -11.66 16.07
CA ASN A 180 9.18 -12.27 17.11
C ASN A 180 9.04 -11.40 18.38
N GLU A 181 9.77 -10.30 18.46
CA GLU A 181 9.59 -9.29 19.49
C GLU A 181 8.35 -8.45 19.18
N GLY A 182 7.94 -7.57 20.03
CA GLY A 182 6.75 -6.74 19.83
C GLY A 182 6.81 -5.86 18.56
N ALA A 183 5.85 -4.98 18.40
CA ALA A 183 5.88 -3.99 17.32
C ALA A 183 6.74 -2.77 17.75
N PRO A 184 7.70 -2.33 16.92
CA PRO A 184 8.52 -1.15 17.22
C PRO A 184 7.72 0.16 17.10
N PHE A 185 6.69 0.17 16.25
CA PHE A 185 5.84 1.33 16.00
C PHE A 185 4.48 0.94 15.42
N ARG A 186 3.55 1.89 15.47
CA ARG A 186 2.25 1.87 14.80
C ARG A 186 2.21 2.94 13.73
N ILE A 187 1.55 2.67 12.61
CA ILE A 187 1.28 3.65 11.54
C ILE A 187 -0.22 3.82 11.39
N PHE A 188 -0.68 5.07 11.40
CA PHE A 188 -2.04 5.43 11.00
C PHE A 188 -2.01 6.17 9.66
N SER A 189 -2.88 5.78 8.74
CA SER A 189 -3.05 6.44 7.44
C SER A 189 -4.46 6.27 6.88
N ILE A 190 -4.91 7.26 6.12
CA ILE A 190 -6.16 7.20 5.35
C ILE A 190 -5.84 6.80 3.92
N ILE A 191 -6.44 5.71 3.45
CA ILE A 191 -6.25 5.22 2.09
C ILE A 191 -7.33 5.82 1.19
N SER A 192 -7.09 7.00 0.65
CA SER A 192 -8.07 7.77 -0.13
C SER A 192 -7.64 8.05 -1.56
N SER A 193 -6.35 8.09 -1.84
CA SER A 193 -5.78 8.47 -3.12
C SER A 193 -5.11 7.30 -3.85
N LYS A 194 -4.84 7.48 -5.15
CA LYS A 194 -4.06 6.51 -5.93
C LYS A 194 -2.68 6.27 -5.33
N LYS A 195 -2.10 7.29 -4.71
CA LYS A 195 -0.79 7.24 -4.08
C LYS A 195 -0.82 6.36 -2.83
N SER A 196 -1.81 6.54 -1.96
CA SER A 196 -1.97 5.71 -0.77
C SER A 196 -2.31 4.25 -1.13
N LEU A 197 -3.06 4.00 -2.21
CA LEU A 197 -3.26 2.65 -2.75
C LEU A 197 -1.97 2.04 -3.30
N THR A 198 -1.11 2.84 -3.92
CA THR A 198 0.22 2.38 -4.38
C THR A 198 1.09 2.00 -3.19
N PHE A 199 1.09 2.82 -2.14
CA PHE A 199 1.76 2.51 -0.87
C PHE A 199 1.25 1.21 -0.25
N LEU A 200 -0.07 1.02 -0.17
CA LEU A 200 -0.65 -0.21 0.36
C LEU A 200 -0.20 -1.47 -0.41
N ARG A 201 -0.08 -1.40 -1.73
CA ARG A 201 0.43 -2.50 -2.56
C ARG A 201 1.95 -2.69 -2.44
N PHE A 202 2.67 -1.61 -2.25
CA PHE A 202 4.10 -1.63 -2.02
C PHE A 202 4.46 -2.42 -0.76
N LEU A 203 3.66 -2.32 0.32
CA LEU A 203 3.87 -3.11 1.53
C LEU A 203 3.92 -4.62 1.26
N LEU A 204 3.10 -5.11 0.31
CA LEU A 204 3.13 -6.53 -0.10
C LEU A 204 4.42 -6.92 -0.85
N ALA A 205 5.05 -5.97 -1.54
CA ALA A 205 6.26 -6.21 -2.30
C ALA A 205 7.52 -6.22 -1.41
N VAL A 206 7.56 -5.34 -0.40
CA VAL A 206 8.73 -5.17 0.47
C VAL A 206 8.75 -6.13 1.65
N LEU A 207 7.58 -6.60 2.11
CA LEU A 207 7.46 -7.51 3.25
C LEU A 207 8.25 -8.83 3.05
N PRO A 208 8.24 -9.51 1.89
CA PRO A 208 9.02 -10.72 1.67
C PRO A 208 10.52 -10.56 1.81
N ASN A 209 11.01 -9.33 1.72
CA ASN A 209 12.43 -8.98 1.85
C ASN A 209 12.78 -8.47 3.25
N ARG A 210 11.81 -8.27 4.13
CA ARG A 210 11.98 -7.50 5.38
C ARG A 210 12.67 -6.16 5.12
N SER A 211 12.32 -5.49 4.03
CA SER A 211 12.89 -4.20 3.65
C SER A 211 11.92 -3.05 3.98
N SER A 212 12.36 -1.80 3.78
CA SER A 212 11.57 -0.63 4.07
C SER A 212 11.12 -0.59 5.54
N ILE A 213 9.86 -0.32 5.80
CA ILE A 213 9.30 -0.26 7.16
C ILE A 213 9.44 -1.57 7.94
N PHE A 214 9.51 -2.72 7.25
CA PHE A 214 9.65 -4.03 7.89
C PHE A 214 11.11 -4.39 8.24
N PHE A 215 12.07 -3.55 7.89
CA PHE A 215 13.43 -3.65 8.38
C PHE A 215 13.51 -3.48 9.90
N TYR A 216 12.69 -2.61 10.45
CA TYR A 216 12.64 -2.32 11.89
C TYR A 216 11.88 -3.37 12.71
N GLY A 217 11.25 -4.33 12.06
CA GLY A 217 10.49 -5.40 12.71
C GLY A 217 9.03 -5.45 12.26
N ARG A 218 8.20 -6.06 13.09
CA ARG A 218 6.78 -6.33 12.80
C ARG A 218 5.88 -5.19 13.25
N CYS A 219 5.84 -4.11 12.44
CA CYS A 219 5.02 -2.95 12.75
C CYS A 219 3.50 -3.22 12.63
N GLU A 220 2.69 -2.46 13.37
CA GLU A 220 1.23 -2.50 13.27
C GLU A 220 0.72 -1.34 12.41
N LEU A 221 -0.14 -1.65 11.43
CA LEU A 221 -0.72 -0.66 10.54
C LEU A 221 -2.22 -0.50 10.83
N PHE A 222 -2.64 0.72 11.09
CA PHE A 222 -4.03 1.09 11.27
C PHE A 222 -4.46 1.92 10.06
N LEU A 223 -5.21 1.32 9.16
CA LEU A 223 -5.53 1.92 7.88
C LEU A 223 -7.03 2.17 7.78
N LEU A 224 -7.39 3.41 7.47
CA LEU A 224 -8.77 3.78 7.21
C LEU A 224 -9.08 3.58 5.72
N LEU A 225 -9.73 2.46 5.40
CA LEU A 225 -9.97 1.99 4.04
C LEU A 225 -11.36 2.41 3.55
N PRO A 226 -11.52 2.93 2.33
CA PRO A 226 -12.81 3.11 1.71
C PRO A 226 -13.49 1.75 1.46
N HIS A 227 -14.81 1.74 1.41
CA HIS A 227 -15.62 0.53 1.21
C HIS A 227 -15.15 -0.34 0.03
N SER A 228 -14.76 0.28 -1.07
CA SER A 228 -14.25 -0.45 -2.25
C SER A 228 -12.99 -1.29 -1.93
N GLU A 229 -12.04 -0.73 -1.20
CA GLU A 229 -10.80 -1.45 -0.83
C GLU A 229 -11.07 -2.48 0.27
N TYR A 230 -11.96 -2.18 1.20
CA TYR A 230 -12.46 -3.13 2.18
C TYR A 230 -13.07 -4.37 1.51
N LEU A 231 -13.89 -4.20 0.46
CA LEU A 231 -14.45 -5.32 -0.30
C LEU A 231 -13.38 -6.21 -0.94
N TYR A 232 -12.29 -5.65 -1.47
CA TYR A 232 -11.17 -6.45 -1.97
C TYR A 232 -10.49 -7.24 -0.87
N LEU A 233 -10.39 -6.68 0.33
CA LEU A 233 -9.76 -7.33 1.47
C LEU A 233 -10.54 -8.56 1.94
N ILE A 234 -11.88 -8.45 1.99
CA ILE A 234 -12.77 -9.53 2.46
C ILE A 234 -13.22 -10.49 1.36
N ALA A 235 -12.87 -10.24 0.09
CA ALA A 235 -13.31 -11.05 -1.04
C ALA A 235 -12.98 -12.53 -0.87
N GLU A 236 -13.96 -13.40 -1.13
CA GLU A 236 -13.82 -14.85 -1.10
C GLU A 236 -13.74 -15.42 -2.53
N HIS A 237 -12.87 -16.40 -2.76
CA HIS A 237 -12.61 -17.02 -4.06
C HIS A 237 -13.87 -17.55 -4.75
N LYS A 238 -14.81 -18.13 -4.02
CA LYS A 238 -16.05 -18.72 -4.57
C LYS A 238 -17.21 -17.72 -4.71
N LYS A 239 -17.30 -16.74 -3.79
CA LYS A 239 -18.44 -15.81 -3.73
C LYS A 239 -18.18 -14.54 -4.52
N ASN A 240 -16.97 -14.04 -4.46
CA ASN A 240 -16.60 -12.72 -4.99
C ASN A 240 -15.52 -12.82 -6.09
N PHE A 241 -15.65 -13.80 -7.00
CA PHE A 241 -14.64 -14.09 -8.03
C PHE A 241 -14.17 -12.86 -8.81
N SER A 242 -15.05 -11.89 -9.11
CA SER A 242 -14.71 -10.69 -9.88
C SER A 242 -13.74 -9.75 -9.16
N ILE A 243 -13.81 -9.70 -7.84
CA ILE A 243 -12.97 -8.82 -7.00
C ILE A 243 -11.89 -9.59 -6.21
N TYR A 244 -11.89 -10.93 -6.24
CA TYR A 244 -10.84 -11.75 -5.66
C TYR A 244 -9.54 -11.63 -6.47
N ARG A 245 -8.52 -11.02 -5.89
CA ARG A 245 -7.28 -10.63 -6.58
C ARG A 245 -6.04 -11.17 -5.88
N TRP A 246 -4.90 -11.06 -6.53
CA TRP A 246 -3.60 -11.41 -5.95
C TRP A 246 -3.30 -10.66 -4.63
N SER A 247 -3.67 -9.39 -4.54
CA SER A 247 -3.50 -8.61 -3.30
C SER A 247 -4.37 -9.15 -2.16
N THR A 248 -5.62 -9.55 -2.44
CA THR A 248 -6.51 -10.19 -1.44
C THR A 248 -5.85 -11.42 -0.82
N VAL A 249 -5.26 -12.28 -1.66
CA VAL A 249 -4.57 -13.49 -1.21
C VAL A 249 -3.36 -13.16 -0.36
N LEU A 250 -2.52 -12.22 -0.82
CA LEU A 250 -1.31 -11.86 -0.10
C LEU A 250 -1.59 -11.15 1.22
N TYR A 251 -2.58 -10.24 1.29
CA TYR A 251 -2.97 -9.63 2.56
C TYR A 251 -3.40 -10.67 3.59
N ARG A 252 -4.23 -11.62 3.21
CA ARG A 252 -4.70 -12.68 4.11
C ARG A 252 -3.60 -13.62 4.57
N LEU A 253 -2.62 -13.90 3.72
CA LEU A 253 -1.51 -14.80 4.05
C LEU A 253 -0.39 -14.11 4.82
N PHE A 254 -0.14 -12.83 4.55
CA PHE A 254 0.98 -12.10 5.14
C PHE A 254 0.62 -11.38 6.43
N PHE A 255 -0.66 -11.02 6.60
CA PHE A 255 -1.12 -10.24 7.75
C PHE A 255 -2.21 -10.93 8.56
N GLU A 256 -2.22 -10.66 9.83
CA GLU A 256 -3.39 -10.77 10.68
C GLU A 256 -4.19 -9.49 10.54
N ILE A 257 -5.47 -9.62 10.16
CA ILE A 257 -6.30 -8.49 9.78
C ILE A 257 -7.49 -8.44 10.72
N THR A 258 -7.67 -7.31 11.39
CA THR A 258 -8.80 -7.07 12.30
C THR A 258 -9.52 -5.81 11.88
N ILE A 259 -10.83 -5.91 11.69
CA ILE A 259 -11.69 -4.74 11.46
C ILE A 259 -12.05 -4.18 12.83
N LEU A 260 -11.67 -2.92 13.08
CA LEU A 260 -11.83 -2.28 14.37
C LEU A 260 -13.12 -1.48 14.45
N ASP A 261 -13.38 -0.65 13.43
CA ASP A 261 -14.53 0.24 13.42
C ASP A 261 -14.97 0.62 12.01
N LYS A 262 -16.15 1.24 11.91
CA LYS A 262 -16.77 1.71 10.67
C LYS A 262 -17.15 3.18 10.79
N PHE A 263 -16.76 4.00 9.83
CA PHE A 263 -16.97 5.43 9.82
C PHE A 263 -17.76 5.86 8.58
N ARG A 264 -18.62 6.86 8.76
CA ARG A 264 -19.35 7.48 7.66
C ARG A 264 -18.48 8.52 6.95
N PRO A 265 -18.80 8.85 5.67
CA PRO A 265 -18.03 9.83 4.89
C PRO A 265 -18.13 11.27 5.42
N ASP A 266 -19.11 11.58 6.25
CA ASP A 266 -19.34 12.92 6.84
C ASP A 266 -18.29 13.34 7.87
N ILE A 267 -17.48 12.41 8.35
CA ILE A 267 -16.35 12.71 9.27
C ILE A 267 -15.15 13.35 8.57
N PHE A 268 -15.12 13.36 7.23
CA PHE A 268 -13.98 13.82 6.45
C PHE A 268 -14.16 15.20 5.84
N SER A 269 -13.04 15.92 5.71
CA SER A 269 -12.96 17.12 4.89
C SER A 269 -11.74 17.00 3.93
N PRO A 270 -11.92 17.28 2.62
CA PRO A 270 -13.22 17.42 1.97
C PRO A 270 -14.02 16.11 2.06
N SER A 271 -15.34 16.21 2.08
CA SER A 271 -16.18 15.01 2.13
C SER A 271 -16.02 14.20 0.83
N PRO A 272 -15.77 12.88 0.91
CA PRO A 272 -15.72 12.03 -0.25
C PRO A 272 -17.05 12.08 -1.01
N SER A 273 -17.11 12.84 -2.08
CA SER A 273 -18.32 13.00 -2.89
C SER A 273 -18.52 11.77 -3.77
N GLY A 274 -19.30 10.81 -3.28
CA GLY A 274 -19.88 9.78 -4.14
C GLY A 274 -20.84 10.41 -5.12
N ARG A 275 -20.66 10.17 -6.44
CA ARG A 275 -21.55 10.68 -7.50
C ARG A 275 -22.99 10.17 -7.39
N ASP A 276 -23.24 9.15 -6.58
CA ASP A 276 -24.55 8.56 -6.36
C ASP A 276 -24.99 8.67 -4.88
N LYS A 277 -25.84 9.66 -4.61
CA LYS A 277 -26.52 9.84 -3.30
C LYS A 277 -27.42 8.67 -2.89
N LYS A 278 -27.64 7.67 -3.77
CA LYS A 278 -28.59 6.58 -3.55
C LYS A 278 -28.02 5.36 -2.81
N LYS A 279 -26.69 5.24 -2.66
CA LYS A 279 -26.06 4.09 -2.01
C LYS A 279 -25.23 4.55 -0.82
N LYS A 280 -25.87 4.85 0.31
CA LYS A 280 -25.23 5.37 1.52
C LYS A 280 -24.12 4.46 2.07
N GLU A 281 -24.27 3.14 1.99
CA GLU A 281 -23.32 2.17 2.57
C GLU A 281 -22.03 1.98 1.73
N GLU A 282 -22.06 2.29 0.42
CA GLU A 282 -20.91 2.14 -0.47
C GLU A 282 -19.84 3.24 -0.28
N ASN A 283 -20.12 4.24 0.55
CA ASN A 283 -19.20 5.35 0.82
C ASN A 283 -18.54 5.29 2.21
N ASP A 284 -18.86 4.28 3.01
CA ASP A 284 -18.30 4.14 4.36
C ASP A 284 -16.82 3.80 4.35
N PHE A 285 -16.15 4.12 5.44
CA PHE A 285 -14.73 3.79 5.66
C PHE A 285 -14.61 2.80 6.82
N TYR A 286 -13.61 1.95 6.75
CA TYR A 286 -13.35 0.91 7.75
C TYR A 286 -11.95 1.10 8.32
N LEU A 287 -11.85 1.25 9.63
CA LEU A 287 -10.57 1.20 10.33
C LEU A 287 -10.14 -0.26 10.45
N VAL A 288 -9.05 -0.60 9.81
CA VAL A 288 -8.55 -1.95 9.74
C VAL A 288 -7.14 -1.99 10.29
N LYS A 289 -6.90 -2.90 11.23
CA LYS A 289 -5.58 -3.20 11.79
C LYS A 289 -4.94 -4.34 11.00
N PHE A 290 -3.72 -4.12 10.53
CA PHE A 290 -2.88 -5.12 9.89
C PHE A 290 -1.63 -5.35 10.75
N ILE A 291 -1.37 -6.60 11.10
CA ILE A 291 -0.14 -7.00 11.77
C ILE A 291 0.53 -8.06 10.89
N PRO A 292 1.79 -7.88 10.46
CA PRO A 292 2.49 -8.95 9.76
C PRO A 292 2.53 -10.22 10.62
N ARG A 293 2.25 -11.37 10.04
CA ARG A 293 2.21 -12.63 10.80
C ARG A 293 3.57 -12.98 11.38
N SER A 294 3.58 -13.41 12.62
CA SER A 294 4.81 -13.83 13.32
C SER A 294 5.44 -15.07 12.68
N ASP A 295 4.60 -15.99 12.17
CA ASP A 295 4.99 -17.26 11.56
C ASP A 295 5.36 -17.14 10.07
N LEU A 296 5.35 -15.93 9.49
CA LEU A 296 5.54 -15.72 8.06
C LEU A 296 6.87 -16.24 7.54
N PHE A 297 7.93 -16.11 8.32
CA PHE A 297 9.29 -16.49 7.95
C PHE A 297 9.75 -17.82 8.58
N SER A 298 8.92 -18.50 9.37
CA SER A 298 9.34 -19.69 10.09
C SER A 298 8.64 -20.99 9.66
N SER A 299 7.34 -20.92 9.33
CA SER A 299 6.58 -22.14 9.15
C SER A 299 5.66 -22.19 7.94
N ARG A 300 5.24 -21.03 7.43
CA ARG A 300 4.24 -20.97 6.35
C ARG A 300 4.85 -21.16 4.97
N VAL A 301 5.89 -20.42 4.69
CA VAL A 301 6.67 -20.53 3.46
C VAL A 301 8.11 -20.70 3.88
N ASN A 302 8.81 -21.62 3.24
CA ASN A 302 10.26 -21.79 3.47
C ASN A 302 10.94 -20.43 3.35
N ASP A 303 11.74 -20.02 4.34
CA ASP A 303 12.28 -18.66 4.54
C ASP A 303 12.87 -18.03 3.28
N ASN A 304 13.49 -18.85 2.44
CA ASN A 304 14.10 -18.37 1.20
C ASN A 304 13.15 -18.29 0.01
N LYS A 305 11.87 -18.69 0.15
CA LYS A 305 10.92 -18.79 -0.98
C LYS A 305 9.72 -17.84 -0.87
N LEU A 306 9.69 -16.95 0.12
CA LEU A 306 8.58 -16.00 0.27
C LEU A 306 8.50 -15.01 -0.91
N LYS A 307 9.65 -14.61 -1.47
CA LYS A 307 9.74 -13.81 -2.71
C LYS A 307 9.17 -14.54 -3.90
N ASP A 308 9.52 -15.82 -4.02
CA ASP A 308 9.05 -16.67 -5.10
C ASP A 308 7.54 -16.86 -5.01
N PHE A 309 7.02 -17.03 -3.79
CA PHE A 309 5.60 -17.10 -3.51
C PHE A 309 4.86 -15.80 -3.88
N TYR A 310 5.41 -14.64 -3.51
CA TYR A 310 4.86 -13.34 -3.93
C TYR A 310 4.75 -13.25 -5.46
N PHE A 311 5.81 -13.61 -6.18
CA PHE A 311 5.81 -13.63 -7.64
C PHE A 311 4.79 -14.64 -8.19
N PHE A 312 4.74 -15.85 -7.62
CA PHE A 312 3.78 -16.90 -8.03
C PHE A 312 2.34 -16.41 -7.96
N ILE A 313 1.95 -15.84 -6.82
CA ILE A 313 0.59 -15.32 -6.62
C ILE A 313 0.31 -14.16 -7.58
N ARG A 314 1.22 -13.20 -7.69
CA ARG A 314 1.06 -12.05 -8.57
C ARG A 314 0.94 -12.47 -10.03
N TYR A 315 1.76 -13.42 -10.48
CA TYR A 315 1.77 -13.91 -11.85
C TYR A 315 0.47 -14.63 -12.23
N HIS A 316 0.04 -15.58 -11.40
CA HIS A 316 -1.08 -16.44 -11.74
C HIS A 316 -2.46 -15.78 -11.49
N LEU A 317 -2.59 -14.94 -10.48
CA LEU A 317 -3.88 -14.29 -10.18
C LEU A 317 -4.16 -13.01 -10.98
N VAL A 318 -3.23 -12.52 -11.78
CA VAL A 318 -3.54 -11.52 -12.82
C VAL A 318 -4.58 -12.08 -13.80
N ARG A 319 -4.49 -13.37 -14.14
CA ARG A 319 -5.48 -14.09 -14.94
C ARG A 319 -6.12 -15.23 -14.12
N ARG A 320 -7.02 -14.89 -13.22
CA ARG A 320 -7.74 -15.81 -12.33
C ARG A 320 -8.40 -16.99 -13.03
N THR A 321 -8.76 -16.82 -14.29
CA THR A 321 -9.44 -17.81 -15.13
C THR A 321 -8.52 -18.90 -15.69
N TRP A 322 -7.20 -18.75 -15.55
CA TRP A 322 -6.26 -19.76 -16.00
C TRP A 322 -6.41 -21.05 -15.20
N LEU A 323 -6.36 -22.17 -15.91
CA LEU A 323 -6.40 -23.50 -15.32
C LEU A 323 -5.05 -23.82 -14.69
N VAL A 324 -5.10 -24.38 -13.48
CA VAL A 324 -3.90 -24.68 -12.70
C VAL A 324 -3.02 -25.70 -13.41
N ILE A 325 -3.56 -26.87 -13.77
CA ILE A 325 -2.78 -27.97 -14.35
C ILE A 325 -2.11 -27.56 -15.67
N PRO A 326 -2.84 -27.07 -16.70
CA PRO A 326 -2.18 -26.69 -17.95
C PRO A 326 -1.13 -25.59 -17.80
N THR A 327 -1.32 -24.68 -16.83
CA THR A 327 -0.37 -23.60 -16.59
C THR A 327 0.91 -24.13 -15.95
N LEU A 328 0.81 -24.99 -14.93
CA LEU A 328 1.95 -25.58 -14.27
C LEU A 328 2.69 -26.61 -15.15
N GLU A 329 1.96 -27.34 -16.03
CA GLU A 329 2.57 -28.18 -17.08
C GLU A 329 3.50 -27.38 -18.01
N GLY A 330 3.17 -26.11 -18.27
CA GLY A 330 4.04 -25.21 -19.02
C GLY A 330 5.33 -24.85 -18.28
N TRP A 331 5.37 -24.98 -16.95
CA TRP A 331 6.54 -24.75 -16.10
C TRP A 331 7.32 -26.04 -15.81
N VAL A 332 6.61 -27.11 -15.49
CA VAL A 332 7.14 -28.43 -15.15
C VAL A 332 6.36 -29.50 -15.94
N PRO A 333 6.87 -29.94 -17.08
CA PRO A 333 6.20 -30.97 -17.89
C PRO A 333 5.92 -32.25 -17.08
N SER A 334 4.76 -32.86 -17.31
CA SER A 334 4.28 -34.06 -16.64
C SER A 334 3.98 -33.89 -15.14
N CYS A 335 3.75 -32.66 -14.67
CA CYS A 335 3.29 -32.43 -13.29
C CYS A 335 1.79 -32.67 -13.07
N GLY A 336 0.98 -32.68 -14.14
CA GLY A 336 -0.47 -32.86 -14.05
C GLY A 336 -0.92 -34.10 -13.31
N PRO A 337 -0.38 -35.31 -13.60
CA PRO A 337 -0.69 -36.53 -12.85
C PRO A 337 -0.36 -36.42 -11.36
N ARG A 338 0.71 -35.72 -10.98
CA ARG A 338 1.06 -35.47 -9.56
C ARG A 338 -0.04 -34.62 -8.90
N LEU A 339 -0.46 -33.52 -9.55
CA LEU A 339 -1.49 -32.64 -9.05
C LEU A 339 -2.89 -33.35 -8.95
N ILE A 340 -3.22 -34.16 -9.93
CA ILE A 340 -4.47 -34.95 -9.92
C ILE A 340 -4.47 -35.96 -8.77
N LYS A 341 -3.35 -36.64 -8.54
CA LYS A 341 -3.19 -37.58 -7.42
C LYS A 341 -3.44 -36.90 -6.05
N GLU A 342 -3.13 -35.62 -5.95
CA GLU A 342 -3.33 -34.81 -4.75
C GLU A 342 -4.72 -34.13 -4.69
N GLY A 343 -5.62 -34.50 -5.58
CA GLY A 343 -7.01 -34.07 -5.59
C GLY A 343 -7.28 -32.80 -6.39
N MET A 344 -6.31 -32.27 -7.16
CA MET A 344 -6.55 -31.16 -8.05
C MET A 344 -7.43 -31.59 -9.22
N ARG A 345 -8.56 -30.89 -9.43
CA ARG A 345 -9.44 -31.16 -10.56
C ARG A 345 -8.90 -30.51 -11.84
N VAL A 346 -9.06 -31.17 -13.00
CA VAL A 346 -8.53 -30.74 -14.29
C VAL A 346 -8.97 -29.32 -14.67
N PHE A 347 -10.20 -28.94 -14.33
CA PHE A 347 -10.78 -27.63 -14.66
C PHE A 347 -10.65 -26.59 -13.55
N THR A 348 -9.87 -26.86 -12.49
CA THR A 348 -9.64 -25.89 -11.43
C THR A 348 -8.86 -24.68 -11.95
N ARG A 349 -9.39 -23.49 -11.70
CA ARG A 349 -8.73 -22.21 -12.04
C ARG A 349 -7.96 -21.70 -10.83
N PHE A 350 -6.94 -20.87 -11.05
CA PHE A 350 -6.24 -20.21 -9.94
C PHE A 350 -7.19 -19.37 -9.06
N GLY A 351 -8.17 -18.70 -9.66
CA GLY A 351 -9.15 -17.91 -8.92
C GLY A 351 -10.20 -18.73 -8.12
N ASP A 352 -10.26 -20.04 -8.32
CA ASP A 352 -11.15 -20.94 -7.56
C ASP A 352 -10.49 -21.43 -6.25
N LEU A 353 -9.20 -21.17 -6.06
CA LEU A 353 -8.44 -21.64 -4.91
C LEU A 353 -8.45 -20.60 -3.78
N SER A 354 -8.59 -21.09 -2.54
CA SER A 354 -8.42 -20.24 -1.35
C SER A 354 -6.97 -19.78 -1.18
N PRO A 355 -6.68 -18.76 -0.35
CA PRO A 355 -5.32 -18.37 -0.03
C PRO A 355 -4.47 -19.55 0.45
N GLU A 356 -5.00 -20.38 1.34
CA GLU A 356 -4.32 -21.55 1.92
C GLU A 356 -4.06 -22.61 0.85
N GLN A 357 -5.01 -22.86 -0.04
CA GLN A 357 -4.84 -23.81 -1.15
C GLN A 357 -3.77 -23.32 -2.14
N LEU A 358 -3.69 -22.02 -2.39
CA LEU A 358 -2.64 -21.44 -3.23
C LEU A 358 -1.26 -21.54 -2.57
N LEU A 359 -1.19 -21.38 -1.26
CA LEU A 359 0.04 -21.57 -0.48
C LEU A 359 0.49 -23.03 -0.50
N MET A 360 -0.43 -23.98 -0.27
CA MET A 360 -0.13 -25.41 -0.36
C MET A 360 0.35 -25.79 -1.76
N LEU A 361 -0.33 -25.32 -2.80
CA LEU A 361 0.06 -25.54 -4.19
C LEU A 361 1.47 -25.01 -4.48
N PHE A 362 1.79 -23.81 -4.00
CA PHE A 362 3.15 -23.26 -4.18
C PHE A 362 4.21 -24.06 -3.42
N ASN A 363 3.96 -24.41 -2.15
CA ASN A 363 4.90 -25.19 -1.34
C ASN A 363 5.19 -26.52 -2.01
N GLN A 364 4.20 -27.19 -2.56
CA GLN A 364 4.34 -28.40 -3.33
C GLN A 364 5.11 -28.15 -4.64
N PHE A 365 4.71 -27.20 -5.46
CA PHE A 365 5.38 -26.84 -6.70
C PHE A 365 6.86 -26.50 -6.48
N SER A 366 7.15 -25.72 -5.43
CA SER A 366 8.51 -25.31 -5.09
C SER A 366 9.38 -26.42 -4.45
N SER A 367 8.79 -27.54 -4.07
CA SER A 367 9.51 -28.73 -3.57
C SER A 367 9.92 -29.70 -4.67
N TRP A 368 9.41 -29.54 -5.88
CA TRP A 368 9.76 -30.46 -6.97
C TRP A 368 11.20 -30.27 -7.43
N PRO A 369 11.91 -31.36 -7.77
CA PRO A 369 13.30 -31.29 -8.22
C PRO A 369 13.51 -30.40 -9.43
N GLU A 370 12.49 -30.31 -10.30
CA GLU A 370 12.51 -29.53 -11.52
C GLU A 370 12.32 -28.01 -11.30
N TYR A 371 11.96 -27.59 -10.10
CA TYR A 371 11.58 -26.20 -9.79
C TYR A 371 12.67 -25.19 -10.16
N GLU A 372 13.91 -25.41 -9.69
CA GLU A 372 15.03 -24.48 -9.88
C GLU A 372 15.43 -24.32 -11.36
N GLN A 373 15.21 -25.36 -12.16
CA GLN A 373 15.52 -25.36 -13.59
C GLN A 373 14.34 -24.95 -14.46
N SER A 374 13.18 -24.74 -13.85
CA SER A 374 11.92 -24.44 -14.55
C SER A 374 11.97 -23.08 -15.25
N PRO A 375 11.18 -22.88 -16.32
CA PRO A 375 10.95 -21.56 -16.91
C PRO A 375 10.37 -20.56 -15.91
N PHE A 376 9.64 -21.02 -14.90
CA PHE A 376 9.16 -20.19 -13.80
C PHE A 376 10.30 -19.48 -13.09
N HIS A 377 11.32 -20.22 -12.68
CA HIS A 377 12.48 -19.67 -11.96
C HIS A 377 13.29 -18.68 -12.83
N ARG A 378 13.36 -18.92 -14.12
CA ARG A 378 13.93 -17.93 -15.08
C ARG A 378 13.10 -16.65 -15.16
N SER A 379 11.79 -16.76 -15.13
CA SER A 379 10.86 -15.60 -15.13
C SER A 379 10.94 -14.81 -13.84
N LEU A 380 11.07 -15.50 -12.71
CA LEU A 380 11.33 -14.92 -11.40
C LEU A 380 12.59 -14.06 -11.38
N ARG A 381 13.72 -14.62 -11.86
CA ARG A 381 15.00 -13.88 -11.95
C ARG A 381 14.88 -12.63 -12.83
N LYS A 382 14.14 -12.71 -13.95
CA LYS A 382 13.91 -11.54 -14.81
C LYS A 382 13.04 -10.49 -14.14
N PHE A 383 12.06 -10.91 -13.36
CA PHE A 383 11.20 -10.01 -12.60
C PHE A 383 12.00 -9.17 -11.62
N TYR A 384 12.81 -9.83 -10.78
CA TYR A 384 13.63 -9.12 -9.79
C TYR A 384 14.78 -8.31 -10.41
N ARG A 385 15.39 -8.77 -11.53
CA ARG A 385 16.37 -7.94 -12.25
C ARG A 385 15.78 -6.65 -12.80
N LYS A 386 14.53 -6.66 -13.26
CA LYS A 386 13.86 -5.43 -13.73
C LYS A 386 13.51 -4.48 -12.58
N GLU A 387 13.25 -5.01 -11.40
CA GLU A 387 13.01 -4.21 -10.21
C GLU A 387 14.32 -3.61 -9.64
N SER A 388 15.47 -4.21 -9.93
CA SER A 388 16.80 -3.77 -9.44
C SER A 388 17.64 -2.96 -10.44
N LEU A 389 17.18 -2.76 -11.68
CA LEU A 389 17.90 -1.94 -12.65
C LEU A 389 17.56 -0.46 -12.47
N PRO A 390 18.58 0.43 -12.40
CA PRO A 390 18.35 1.86 -12.47
C PRO A 390 17.62 2.21 -13.77
N TYR A 391 16.77 3.20 -13.69
CA TYR A 391 15.98 3.71 -14.82
C TYR A 391 16.92 4.40 -15.80
N ASP A 392 17.26 3.74 -16.92
CA ASP A 392 17.96 4.37 -18.02
C ASP A 392 17.08 5.47 -18.64
N ASP A 393 17.52 6.72 -18.51
CA ASP A 393 16.88 7.92 -19.07
C ASP A 393 16.97 8.01 -20.61
N ASP A 394 17.43 6.98 -21.30
CA ASP A 394 17.58 6.96 -22.75
C ASP A 394 16.22 6.81 -23.44
N GLU A 395 15.61 7.95 -23.78
CA GLU A 395 14.36 8.07 -24.54
C GLU A 395 14.41 7.41 -25.94
N ASN A 396 15.60 7.10 -26.44
CA ASN A 396 15.80 6.56 -27.80
C ASN A 396 15.70 5.05 -27.92
N SER A 397 15.72 4.29 -26.83
CA SER A 397 15.58 2.82 -26.88
C SER A 397 14.13 2.34 -26.88
N ARG A 398 13.14 3.24 -26.71
CA ARG A 398 11.70 2.91 -26.58
C ARG A 398 10.95 2.75 -27.89
N THR A 399 11.51 3.12 -29.02
CA THR A 399 10.84 3.08 -30.32
C THR A 399 11.02 1.74 -31.07
N LYS A 400 11.74 0.75 -30.50
CA LYS A 400 12.03 -0.53 -31.17
C LYS A 400 11.43 -1.78 -30.50
N LEU A 401 10.45 -1.63 -29.62
CA LEU A 401 9.79 -2.76 -28.95
C LEU A 401 8.25 -2.61 -28.96
N PHE A 402 7.71 -2.29 -30.16
CA PHE A 402 6.31 -2.50 -30.48
C PHE A 402 6.17 -3.59 -31.52
#